data_0222938a4a240a7c18c5342f6ee95625
#
_entry.id   0222938a4a240a7c18c5342f6ee95625
#
_cell.length_a   1.000
_cell.length_b   1.000
_cell.length_c   1.000
_cell.angle_alpha   90.00
_cell.angle_beta   90.00
_cell.angle_gamma   90.00
#
_symmetry.space_group_name_H-M   'P 1'
#
loop_
_entity.id
_entity.type
_entity.pdbx_description
1 polymer ?
#
loop_
_entity_poly.entity_id
_entity_poly.type
_entity_poly.pdbx_seq_one_letter_code
_entity_poly.pdbx_strand_id
1 'polypeptide(L)'
;YDEYWGTVDDAGNARAVAAAIGDSNVGLLANHGVVVLGCDIEQAYLRAMSFEWRCRQAWHIDAAGGGVPMNRDAARNYGDFFHTHQFTGYSRRWHVAS
;
A
#
# COMPACT_ATOMS: atom_id res chain seq x y z
N TYR A 1 -8.78 -7.46 -5.23
CA TYR A 1 -9.38 -7.92 -6.50
C TYR A 1 -9.10 -9.40 -6.73
N ASP A 2 -10.13 -10.21 -6.74
CA ASP A 2 -10.03 -11.67 -6.64
C ASP A 2 -9.87 -12.40 -7.98
N GLU A 3 -10.22 -11.78 -9.09
CA GLU A 3 -10.36 -12.43 -10.37
C GLU A 3 -9.44 -11.81 -11.45
N TYR A 4 -8.19 -11.59 -11.09
CA TYR A 4 -7.24 -11.08 -12.07
C TYR A 4 -6.69 -12.21 -12.93
N TRP A 5 -7.15 -12.28 -14.17
CA TRP A 5 -6.76 -13.31 -15.16
C TRP A 5 -6.07 -12.74 -16.41
N GLY A 6 -5.94 -11.43 -16.48
CA GLY A 6 -5.48 -10.78 -17.69
C GLY A 6 -4.10 -10.15 -17.58
N THR A 7 -3.64 -9.64 -18.71
CA THR A 7 -2.49 -8.77 -18.79
C THR A 7 -2.93 -7.31 -18.66
N VAL A 8 -2.00 -6.43 -18.33
CA VAL A 8 -2.25 -4.99 -18.23
C VAL A 8 -2.72 -4.38 -19.56
N ASP A 9 -2.46 -5.07 -20.66
CA ASP A 9 -2.84 -4.65 -22.01
C ASP A 9 -4.32 -4.86 -22.31
N ASP A 10 -5.04 -5.61 -21.49
CA ASP A 10 -6.49 -5.77 -21.63
C ASP A 10 -7.19 -4.59 -20.94
N ALA A 11 -7.75 -3.69 -21.75
CA ALA A 11 -8.45 -2.50 -21.26
C ALA A 11 -9.65 -2.84 -20.34
N GLY A 12 -10.31 -3.97 -20.55
CA GLY A 12 -11.41 -4.46 -19.71
C GLY A 12 -10.92 -4.82 -18.32
N ASN A 13 -9.85 -5.59 -18.22
CA ASN A 13 -9.22 -5.95 -16.95
C ASN A 13 -8.65 -4.73 -16.24
N ALA A 14 -7.99 -3.82 -16.95
CA ALA A 14 -7.47 -2.60 -16.35
C ALA A 14 -8.57 -1.76 -15.70
N ARG A 15 -9.73 -1.62 -16.36
CA ARG A 15 -10.88 -0.90 -15.80
C ARG A 15 -11.47 -1.62 -14.59
N ALA A 16 -11.58 -2.94 -14.63
CA ALA A 16 -12.08 -3.75 -13.52
C ALA A 16 -11.17 -3.62 -12.29
N VAL A 17 -9.86 -3.69 -12.47
CA VAL A 17 -8.87 -3.49 -11.41
C VAL A 17 -8.98 -2.07 -10.84
N ALA A 18 -9.03 -1.06 -11.70
CA ALA A 18 -9.18 0.33 -11.28
C ALA A 18 -10.46 0.56 -10.48
N ALA A 19 -11.58 -0.02 -10.91
CA ALA A 19 -12.84 0.07 -10.19
C ALA A 19 -12.79 -0.63 -8.82
N ALA A 20 -12.13 -1.79 -8.73
CA ALA A 20 -11.96 -2.52 -7.49
C ALA A 20 -11.04 -1.78 -6.49
N ILE A 21 -10.00 -1.12 -6.97
CA ILE A 21 -9.10 -0.30 -6.13
C ILE A 21 -9.84 0.95 -5.62
N GLY A 22 -10.66 1.59 -6.47
CA GLY A 22 -11.40 2.79 -6.12
C GLY A 22 -10.47 3.90 -5.63
N ASP A 23 -10.80 4.49 -4.47
CA ASP A 23 -10.03 5.56 -3.85
C ASP A 23 -8.88 5.07 -2.96
N SER A 24 -8.61 3.76 -2.94
CA SER A 24 -7.54 3.20 -2.14
C SER A 24 -6.17 3.49 -2.75
N ASN A 25 -5.17 3.61 -1.90
CA ASN A 25 -3.79 3.84 -2.33
C ASN A 25 -3.03 2.53 -2.62
N VAL A 26 -3.58 1.41 -2.18
CA VAL A 26 -3.00 0.08 -2.35
C VAL A 26 -4.10 -0.88 -2.75
N GLY A 27 -3.87 -1.66 -3.77
CA GLY A 27 -4.72 -2.75 -4.20
C GLY A 27 -4.00 -4.09 -4.13
N LEU A 28 -4.67 -5.10 -3.61
CA LEU A 28 -4.17 -6.47 -3.63
C LEU A 28 -4.78 -7.21 -4.82
N LEU A 29 -3.93 -7.83 -5.61
CA LEU A 29 -4.34 -8.69 -6.71
C LEU A 29 -4.12 -10.15 -6.28
N ALA A 30 -5.21 -10.90 -6.11
CA ALA A 30 -5.14 -12.26 -5.62
C ALA A 30 -4.18 -13.13 -6.45
N ASN A 31 -3.29 -13.83 -5.78
CA ASN A 31 -2.26 -14.69 -6.39
C ASN A 31 -1.31 -13.99 -7.37
N HIS A 32 -1.30 -12.66 -7.40
CA HIS A 32 -0.49 -11.91 -8.36
C HIS A 32 0.48 -10.94 -7.68
N GLY A 33 -0.03 -10.08 -6.81
CA GLY A 33 0.82 -9.08 -6.14
C GLY A 33 0.04 -7.87 -5.66
N VAL A 34 0.69 -6.73 -5.69
CA VAL A 34 0.12 -5.47 -5.22
C VAL A 34 0.28 -4.36 -6.25
N VAL A 35 -0.66 -3.43 -6.22
CA VAL A 35 -0.58 -2.16 -6.94
C VAL A 35 -0.51 -1.06 -5.89
N VAL A 36 0.45 -0.16 -6.01
CA VAL A 36 0.60 0.99 -5.12
C VAL A 36 0.51 2.26 -5.93
N LEU A 37 -0.35 3.17 -5.51
CA LEU A 37 -0.63 4.42 -6.19
C LEU A 37 -0.05 5.60 -5.41
N GLY A 38 0.40 6.61 -6.14
CA GLY A 38 0.90 7.87 -5.59
C GLY A 38 0.75 8.99 -6.61
N CYS A 39 0.84 10.23 -6.15
CA CYS A 39 0.82 11.40 -7.04
C CYS A 39 2.12 11.54 -7.84
N ASP A 40 3.19 10.94 -7.36
CA ASP A 40 4.49 10.84 -8.01
C ASP A 40 5.19 9.53 -7.61
N ILE A 41 6.32 9.27 -8.23
CA ILE A 41 7.08 8.04 -7.97
C ILE A 41 7.66 8.00 -6.55
N GLU A 42 8.03 9.13 -5.98
CA GLU A 42 8.55 9.20 -4.62
C GLU A 42 7.48 8.79 -3.60
N GLN A 43 6.26 9.29 -3.76
CA GLN A 43 5.14 8.93 -2.90
C GLN A 43 4.74 7.46 -3.08
N ALA A 44 4.66 6.97 -4.31
CA ALA A 44 4.36 5.56 -4.57
C ALA A 44 5.42 4.65 -3.96
N TYR A 45 6.69 4.99 -4.08
CA TYR A 45 7.80 4.25 -3.47
C TYR A 45 7.69 4.21 -1.94
N LEU A 46 7.46 5.36 -1.31
CA LEU A 46 7.32 5.43 0.14
C LEU A 46 6.12 4.58 0.63
N ARG A 47 5.00 4.64 -0.08
CA ARG A 47 3.83 3.81 0.21
C ARG A 47 4.13 2.33 0.07
N ALA A 48 4.85 1.94 -0.97
CA ALA A 48 5.24 0.55 -1.20
C ALA A 48 6.12 0.02 -0.06
N MET A 49 7.13 0.78 0.32
CA MET A 49 8.03 0.42 1.44
C MET A 49 7.28 0.33 2.76
N SER A 50 6.41 1.29 3.04
CA SER A 50 5.57 1.29 4.25
C SER A 50 4.60 0.10 4.26
N PHE A 51 4.00 -0.22 3.13
CA PHE A 51 3.09 -1.35 3.00
C PHE A 51 3.81 -2.69 3.23
N GLU A 52 4.96 -2.89 2.60
CA GLU A 52 5.79 -4.08 2.79
C GLU A 52 6.15 -4.27 4.26
N TRP A 53 6.60 -3.21 4.93
CA TRP A 53 6.92 -3.26 6.35
C TRP A 53 5.71 -3.63 7.21
N ARG A 54 4.55 -3.04 6.93
CA ARG A 54 3.30 -3.35 7.66
C ARG A 54 2.88 -4.80 7.47
N CYS A 55 2.99 -5.33 6.27
CA CYS A 55 2.70 -6.74 6.01
C CYS A 55 3.59 -7.67 6.82
N ARG A 56 4.87 -7.37 6.90
CA ARG A 56 5.82 -8.13 7.73
C ARG A 56 5.47 -8.06 9.21
N GLN A 57 5.14 -6.87 9.71
CA GLN A 57 4.73 -6.73 11.11
C GLN A 57 3.42 -7.49 11.39
N ALA A 58 2.44 -7.39 10.52
CA ALA A 58 1.19 -8.13 10.65
C ALA A 58 1.43 -9.65 10.69
N TRP A 59 2.29 -10.16 9.81
CA TRP A 59 2.69 -11.56 9.82
C TRP A 59 3.30 -11.99 11.14
N HIS A 60 4.25 -11.21 11.67
CA HIS A 60 4.89 -11.52 12.94
C HIS A 60 3.91 -11.46 14.11
N ILE A 61 3.00 -10.51 14.13
CA ILE A 61 1.97 -10.36 15.15
C ILE A 61 1.03 -11.58 15.13
N ASP A 62 0.56 -11.98 13.96
CA ASP A 62 -0.31 -13.15 13.81
C ASP A 62 0.42 -14.44 14.25
N ALA A 63 1.68 -14.60 13.86
CA ALA A 63 2.50 -15.74 14.27
C ALA A 63 2.73 -15.79 15.80
N ALA A 64 2.75 -14.65 16.46
CA ALA A 64 2.87 -14.54 17.91
C ALA A 64 1.54 -14.75 18.67
N GLY A 65 0.44 -15.01 17.96
CA GLY A 65 -0.88 -15.25 18.56
C GLY A 65 -1.82 -14.03 18.53
N GLY A 66 -1.47 -13.00 17.81
CA GLY A 66 -2.27 -11.79 17.62
C GLY A 66 -1.77 -10.60 18.42
N GLY A 67 -2.43 -9.48 18.29
CA GLY A 67 -2.11 -8.22 18.95
C GLY A 67 -3.34 -7.41 19.30
N VAL A 68 -3.13 -6.27 19.92
CA VAL A 68 -4.21 -5.33 20.24
C VAL A 68 -4.32 -4.30 19.12
N PRO A 69 -5.47 -4.20 18.43
CA PRO A 69 -5.67 -3.19 17.39
C PRO A 69 -5.52 -1.77 17.94
N MET A 70 -4.89 -0.90 17.16
CA MET A 70 -4.84 0.52 17.48
C MET A 70 -6.24 1.13 17.45
N ASN A 71 -6.50 2.11 18.31
CA ASN A 71 -7.73 2.89 18.28
C ASN A 71 -7.93 3.50 16.89
N ARG A 72 -9.17 3.44 16.37
CA ARG A 72 -9.49 3.89 15.00
C ARG A 72 -9.19 5.35 14.76
N ASP A 73 -9.47 6.22 15.73
CA ASP A 73 -9.21 7.65 15.59
C ASP A 73 -7.72 7.96 15.57
N ALA A 74 -6.95 7.29 16.43
CA ALA A 74 -5.50 7.37 16.40
C ALA A 74 -4.92 6.86 15.08
N ALA A 75 -5.42 5.75 14.57
CA ALA A 75 -5.00 5.18 13.29
C ALA A 75 -5.30 6.13 12.12
N ARG A 76 -6.49 6.75 12.13
CA ARG A 76 -6.90 7.74 11.12
C ARG A 76 -6.01 8.97 11.17
N ASN A 77 -5.81 9.55 12.34
CA ASN A 77 -4.96 10.73 12.51
C ASN A 77 -3.52 10.46 12.06
N TYR A 78 -2.99 9.28 12.34
CA TYR A 78 -1.67 8.88 11.90
C TYR A 78 -1.60 8.71 10.38
N GLY A 79 -2.63 8.14 9.79
CA GLY A 79 -2.77 8.00 8.34
C GLY A 79 -2.85 9.36 7.65
N ASP A 80 -3.67 10.27 8.15
CA ASP A 80 -3.80 11.62 7.61
C ASP A 80 -2.49 12.40 7.71
N PHE A 81 -1.80 12.31 8.83
CA PHE A 81 -0.47 12.89 8.99
C PHE A 81 0.51 12.32 7.94
N PHE A 82 0.51 11.02 7.74
CA PHE A 82 1.41 10.35 6.80
C PHE A 82 1.11 10.74 5.34
N HIS A 83 -0.16 11.01 5.01
CA HIS A 83 -0.57 11.41 3.66
C HIS A 83 -0.38 12.90 3.37
N THR A 84 -0.51 13.76 4.37
CA THR A 84 -0.44 15.22 4.21
C THR A 84 0.98 15.76 4.30
N HIS A 85 1.85 15.11 5.04
CA HIS A 85 3.25 15.50 5.16
C HIS A 85 4.06 14.83 4.04
N GLN A 86 4.73 15.65 3.25
CA GLN A 86 5.65 15.16 2.23
C GLN A 86 6.92 14.65 2.91
N PHE A 87 7.07 13.35 2.95
CA PHE A 87 8.26 12.70 3.45
C PHE A 87 9.39 12.66 2.41
N THR A 88 9.55 13.73 1.66
CA THR A 88 10.58 13.83 0.61
C THR A 88 11.98 13.53 1.12
N GLY A 89 12.25 13.92 2.38
CA GLY A 89 13.52 13.60 3.03
C GLY A 89 13.67 12.11 3.34
N TYR A 90 12.57 11.40 3.60
CA TYR A 90 12.56 9.96 3.84
C TYR A 90 12.74 9.17 2.56
N SER A 91 12.00 9.50 1.53
CA SER A 91 12.12 8.82 0.23
C SER A 91 13.52 8.97 -0.35
N ARG A 92 14.11 10.16 -0.26
CA ARG A 92 15.50 10.40 -0.70
C ARG A 92 16.52 9.57 0.08
N ARG A 93 16.35 9.42 1.39
CA ARG A 93 17.24 8.57 2.20
C ARG A 93 17.13 7.10 1.80
N TRP A 94 15.94 6.62 1.52
CA TRP A 94 15.73 5.25 1.06
C TRP A 94 16.35 5.01 -0.31
N HIS A 95 16.25 5.96 -1.22
CA HIS A 95 16.90 5.88 -2.52
C HIS A 95 18.42 5.81 -2.42
N VAL A 96 19.02 6.52 -1.47
CA VAL A 96 20.47 6.48 -1.23
C VAL A 96 20.91 5.18 -0.55
N ALA A 97 20.04 4.58 0.30
CA ALA A 97 20.33 3.36 1.04
C ALA A 97 20.09 2.09 0.22
N SER A 98 19.33 2.16 -0.85
CA SER A 98 19.03 1.04 -1.73
C SER A 98 19.89 1.05 -2.97
#